data_abd036e018579285e0850d1e003a1f40
#
_entry.id   abd036e018579285e0850d1e003a1f40
#
_cell.length_a   1.000
_cell.length_b   1.000
_cell.length_c   1.000
_cell.angle_alpha   90.00
_cell.angle_beta   90.00
_cell.angle_gamma   90.00
#
_symmetry.space_group_name_H-M   'P 1'
#
loop_
_entity.id
_entity.type
_entity.pdbx_description
1 polymer ?
#
loop_
_entity_poly.entity_id
_entity_poly.type
_entity_poly.pdbx_seq_one_letter_code
_entity_poly.pdbx_strand_id
1 'polypeptide(L)'
;MDILQAIEERHSVRQYADKAIEQEKRQALCDELKKINTESGLNIQILFDEPQCFDSMMAHYGKFFGVKNYIALVGKKGKSLEEKCGYYGERVALLAQILGLNTCWVAMSHGKSAAKIERGEKQVCLIALGYGKTQGVAHKSKAMSEVSKTDVAMPDWFKKGVEAALLAPTAINQQKFMFELSGDEVFATVYGFGFYVKTDLGIAKYHFEVASGRSVK
;
A
#
# COMPACT_ATOMS: atom_id res chain seq x y z
N MET A 1 17.27 2.75 -7.68
CA MET A 1 16.15 1.76 -7.69
C MET A 1 15.04 2.36 -8.53
N ASP A 2 14.54 1.63 -9.51
CA ASP A 2 13.33 1.98 -10.23
C ASP A 2 12.07 1.42 -9.56
N ILE A 3 10.90 1.74 -10.11
CA ILE A 3 9.61 1.37 -9.49
C ILE A 3 9.35 -0.14 -9.52
N LEU A 4 9.80 -0.87 -10.54
CA LEU A 4 9.62 -2.32 -10.64
C LEU A 4 10.50 -3.04 -9.61
N GLN A 5 11.74 -2.60 -9.45
CA GLN A 5 12.62 -3.08 -8.37
C GLN A 5 12.02 -2.78 -6.98
N ALA A 6 11.39 -1.60 -6.82
CA ALA A 6 10.73 -1.27 -5.55
C ALA A 6 9.57 -2.21 -5.25
N ILE A 7 8.78 -2.63 -6.25
CA ILE A 7 7.72 -3.64 -6.11
C ILE A 7 8.29 -4.99 -5.62
N GLU A 8 9.41 -5.41 -6.20
CA GLU A 8 10.06 -6.68 -5.85
C GLU A 8 10.69 -6.65 -4.44
N GLU A 9 11.36 -5.55 -4.08
CA GLU A 9 12.16 -5.46 -2.86
C GLU A 9 11.37 -4.95 -1.63
N ARG A 10 10.19 -4.33 -1.84
CA ARG A 10 9.38 -3.81 -0.74
C ARG A 10 8.75 -4.96 0.07
N HIS A 11 9.16 -5.10 1.29
CA HIS A 11 8.56 -6.03 2.24
C HIS A 11 8.02 -5.30 3.47
N SER A 12 7.11 -5.96 4.21
CA SER A 12 6.56 -5.42 5.45
C SER A 12 7.58 -5.42 6.57
N VAL A 13 7.96 -4.25 7.07
CA VAL A 13 8.90 -4.06 8.18
C VAL A 13 8.17 -3.49 9.38
N ARG A 14 8.33 -4.13 10.54
CA ARG A 14 7.65 -3.74 11.79
C ARG A 14 8.59 -3.24 12.87
N GLN A 15 9.90 -3.43 12.71
CA GLN A 15 10.90 -2.98 13.66
C GLN A 15 11.80 -1.93 13.01
N TYR A 16 11.84 -0.74 13.60
CA TYR A 16 12.50 0.41 13.04
C TYR A 16 13.69 0.83 13.89
N ALA A 17 14.71 1.32 13.22
CA ALA A 17 15.89 1.93 13.85
C ALA A 17 15.56 3.34 14.34
N ASP A 18 16.24 3.76 15.39
CA ASP A 18 16.18 5.16 15.85
C ASP A 18 17.04 6.05 14.96
N LYS A 19 16.56 6.25 13.73
CA LYS A 19 17.22 7.10 12.74
C LYS A 19 16.18 8.04 12.14
N ALA A 20 16.45 9.34 12.22
CA ALA A 20 15.61 10.37 11.62
C ALA A 20 15.60 10.24 10.09
N ILE A 21 14.47 10.50 9.47
CA ILE A 21 14.36 10.62 8.00
C ILE A 21 14.94 11.98 7.60
N GLU A 22 15.86 11.99 6.66
CA GLU A 22 16.55 13.18 6.16
C GLU A 22 15.52 14.15 5.51
N GLN A 23 15.77 15.45 5.65
CA GLN A 23 14.85 16.50 5.20
C GLN A 23 14.52 16.40 3.71
N GLU A 24 15.47 16.03 2.88
CA GLU A 24 15.28 15.85 1.43
C GLU A 24 14.26 14.74 1.12
N LYS A 25 14.33 13.63 1.86
CA LYS A 25 13.36 12.52 1.70
C LYS A 25 11.98 12.88 2.24
N ARG A 26 11.92 13.61 3.36
CA ARG A 26 10.66 14.15 3.88
C ARG A 26 10.01 15.07 2.85
N GLN A 27 10.79 15.95 2.23
CA GLN A 27 10.28 16.87 1.21
C GLN A 27 9.76 16.11 0.00
N ALA A 28 10.51 15.14 -0.53
CA ALA A 28 10.10 14.31 -1.67
C ALA A 28 8.77 13.59 -1.41
N LEU A 29 8.61 12.99 -0.22
CA LEU A 29 7.37 12.35 0.20
C LEU A 29 6.21 13.34 0.30
N CYS A 30 6.44 14.52 0.89
CA CYS A 30 5.41 15.56 1.01
C CYS A 30 4.97 16.10 -0.35
N ASP A 31 5.91 16.28 -1.28
CA ASP A 31 5.59 16.80 -2.62
C ASP A 31 4.80 15.78 -3.45
N GLU A 32 5.14 14.51 -3.34
CA GLU A 32 4.34 13.45 -3.96
C GLU A 32 2.94 13.35 -3.36
N LEU A 33 2.82 13.47 -2.05
CA LEU A 33 1.51 13.49 -1.38
C LEU A 33 0.62 14.64 -1.82
N LYS A 34 1.16 15.84 -2.03
CA LYS A 34 0.39 16.97 -2.56
C LYS A 34 -0.19 16.65 -3.93
N LYS A 35 0.60 16.03 -4.83
CA LYS A 35 0.12 15.58 -6.15
C LYS A 35 -0.98 14.55 -6.02
N ILE A 36 -0.74 13.51 -5.20
CA ILE A 36 -1.70 12.44 -4.94
C ILE A 36 -3.02 12.98 -4.39
N ASN A 37 -3.00 13.84 -3.40
CA ASN A 37 -4.20 14.41 -2.81
C ASN A 37 -4.98 15.28 -3.82
N THR A 38 -4.29 16.05 -4.66
CA THR A 38 -4.91 16.82 -5.74
C THR A 38 -5.56 15.91 -6.77
N GLU A 39 -4.89 14.85 -7.18
CA GLU A 39 -5.34 13.91 -8.20
C GLU A 39 -6.51 13.05 -7.72
N SER A 40 -6.42 12.52 -6.50
CA SER A 40 -7.35 11.52 -5.95
C SER A 40 -8.55 12.13 -5.23
N GLY A 41 -8.41 13.37 -4.73
CA GLY A 41 -9.35 13.98 -3.78
C GLY A 41 -9.29 13.36 -2.39
N LEU A 42 -8.22 12.62 -2.05
CA LEU A 42 -7.95 12.10 -0.71
C LEU A 42 -7.32 13.20 0.18
N ASN A 43 -7.26 12.92 1.47
CA ASN A 43 -6.58 13.72 2.47
C ASN A 43 -5.52 12.86 3.17
N ILE A 44 -4.60 12.29 2.38
CA ILE A 44 -3.50 11.48 2.91
C ILE A 44 -2.50 12.40 3.60
N GLN A 45 -2.06 12.02 4.80
CA GLN A 45 -1.17 12.83 5.62
C GLN A 45 0.06 12.01 6.04
N ILE A 46 1.24 12.63 6.06
CA ILE A 46 2.43 12.04 6.70
C ILE A 46 2.62 12.71 8.05
N LEU A 47 2.78 11.91 9.09
CA LEU A 47 3.10 12.31 10.44
C LEU A 47 4.56 11.94 10.72
N PHE A 48 5.40 12.94 10.84
CA PHE A 48 6.80 12.75 11.22
C PHE A 48 7.00 12.98 12.70
N ASP A 49 7.92 12.23 13.29
CA ASP A 49 8.34 12.36 14.69
C ASP A 49 7.16 12.27 15.69
N GLU A 50 6.18 11.40 15.35
CA GLU A 50 4.99 11.12 16.16
C GLU A 50 4.98 9.64 16.57
N PRO A 51 5.66 9.26 17.68
CA PRO A 51 5.75 7.88 18.14
C PRO A 51 4.49 7.37 18.86
N GLN A 52 3.64 8.25 19.39
CA GLN A 52 2.55 7.88 20.30
C GLN A 52 1.54 6.91 19.69
N CYS A 53 1.28 7.06 18.39
CA CYS A 53 0.39 6.16 17.65
C CYS A 53 0.88 4.70 17.69
N PHE A 54 2.17 4.48 17.68
CA PHE A 54 2.79 3.14 17.68
C PHE A 54 3.40 2.74 19.02
N ASP A 55 3.35 3.60 20.02
CA ASP A 55 3.69 3.29 21.41
C ASP A 55 2.42 2.90 22.18
N SER A 56 1.70 1.91 21.68
CA SER A 56 0.44 1.42 22.24
C SER A 56 0.46 -0.10 22.37
N MET A 57 -0.35 -0.63 23.29
CA MET A 57 -0.48 -2.08 23.47
C MET A 57 -0.86 -2.79 22.15
N MET A 58 -1.75 -2.21 21.37
CA MET A 58 -2.16 -2.77 20.07
C MET A 58 -1.03 -2.77 19.05
N ALA A 59 -0.20 -1.73 19.01
CA ALA A 59 0.97 -1.68 18.15
C ALA A 59 1.99 -2.75 18.55
N HIS A 60 2.27 -2.91 19.83
CA HIS A 60 3.17 -3.93 20.35
C HIS A 60 2.64 -5.35 20.11
N TYR A 61 1.33 -5.57 20.22
CA TYR A 61 0.69 -6.83 19.82
C TYR A 61 0.90 -7.12 18.33
N GLY A 62 0.85 -6.10 17.47
CA GLY A 62 1.22 -6.15 16.05
C GLY A 62 2.72 -6.27 15.78
N LYS A 63 3.55 -6.35 16.84
CA LYS A 63 5.03 -6.42 16.80
C LYS A 63 5.68 -5.16 16.20
N PHE A 64 5.02 -4.01 16.29
CA PHE A 64 5.59 -2.73 15.89
C PHE A 64 6.45 -2.16 17.01
N PHE A 65 7.70 -1.81 16.69
CA PHE A 65 8.67 -1.22 17.61
C PHE A 65 9.49 -0.14 16.92
N GLY A 66 9.70 0.98 17.59
CA GLY A 66 10.52 2.10 17.11
C GLY A 66 9.93 2.89 15.96
N VAL A 67 8.63 2.72 15.66
CA VAL A 67 7.95 3.52 14.63
C VAL A 67 7.76 4.94 15.14
N LYS A 68 8.35 5.92 14.44
CA LYS A 68 8.24 7.35 14.75
C LYS A 68 7.55 8.15 13.65
N ASN A 69 7.33 7.54 12.50
CA ASN A 69 6.68 8.21 11.37
C ASN A 69 5.67 7.26 10.73
N TYR A 70 4.60 7.82 10.20
CA TYR A 70 3.60 7.03 9.49
C TYR A 70 2.79 7.88 8.51
N ILE A 71 2.15 7.23 7.57
CA ILE A 71 1.24 7.80 6.61
C ILE A 71 -0.17 7.42 7.03
N ALA A 72 -1.07 8.40 7.17
CA ALA A 72 -2.47 8.19 7.48
C ALA A 72 -3.31 8.31 6.20
N LEU A 73 -4.02 7.26 5.85
CA LEU A 73 -4.85 7.18 4.66
C LEU A 73 -6.27 7.66 5.01
N VAL A 74 -6.51 8.93 4.76
CA VAL A 74 -7.74 9.64 5.09
C VAL A 74 -8.45 10.11 3.82
N GLY A 75 -9.77 10.12 3.85
CA GLY A 75 -10.56 10.70 2.78
C GLY A 75 -12.06 10.68 3.07
N LYS A 76 -12.84 11.31 2.19
CA LYS A 76 -14.30 11.39 2.30
C LYS A 76 -14.92 10.00 2.25
N LYS A 77 -15.86 9.73 3.16
CA LYS A 77 -16.61 8.47 3.19
C LYS A 77 -17.32 8.22 1.87
N GLY A 78 -17.14 7.02 1.31
CA GLY A 78 -17.73 6.64 0.03
C GLY A 78 -17.35 5.22 -0.37
N LYS A 79 -18.02 4.68 -1.38
CA LYS A 79 -17.84 3.28 -1.82
C LYS A 79 -16.43 2.99 -2.37
N SER A 80 -15.77 3.98 -2.97
CA SER A 80 -14.44 3.88 -3.59
C SER A 80 -13.30 4.27 -2.65
N LEU A 81 -13.58 4.77 -1.44
CA LEU A 81 -12.54 5.30 -0.56
C LEU A 81 -11.45 4.28 -0.24
N GLU A 82 -11.83 3.07 0.13
CA GLU A 82 -10.89 2.03 0.55
C GLU A 82 -9.97 1.62 -0.60
N GLU A 83 -10.53 1.43 -1.80
CA GLU A 83 -9.76 1.09 -2.99
C GLU A 83 -8.81 2.23 -3.39
N LYS A 84 -9.29 3.49 -3.40
CA LYS A 84 -8.44 4.66 -3.63
C LYS A 84 -7.30 4.76 -2.62
N CYS A 85 -7.58 4.55 -1.32
CA CYS A 85 -6.55 4.53 -0.29
C CYS A 85 -5.51 3.43 -0.55
N GLY A 86 -5.92 2.26 -1.02
CA GLY A 86 -5.00 1.21 -1.42
C GLY A 86 -4.10 1.64 -2.58
N TYR A 87 -4.70 2.09 -3.67
CA TYR A 87 -4.00 2.50 -4.89
C TYR A 87 -2.99 3.63 -4.64
N TYR A 88 -3.45 4.72 -4.08
CA TYR A 88 -2.60 5.90 -3.85
C TYR A 88 -1.67 5.76 -2.64
N GLY A 89 -2.06 4.98 -1.65
CA GLY A 89 -1.19 4.65 -0.51
C GLY A 89 0.02 3.82 -0.92
N GLU A 90 -0.17 2.86 -1.84
CA GLU A 90 0.95 2.05 -2.34
C GLU A 90 1.91 2.88 -3.21
N ARG A 91 1.42 3.84 -3.96
CA ARG A 91 2.26 4.78 -4.69
C ARG A 91 3.24 5.51 -3.76
N VAL A 92 2.80 5.93 -2.58
CA VAL A 92 3.67 6.56 -1.57
C VAL A 92 4.59 5.53 -0.91
N ALA A 93 4.10 4.31 -0.64
CA ALA A 93 4.90 3.25 -0.04
C ALA A 93 6.07 2.82 -0.95
N LEU A 94 5.83 2.73 -2.27
CA LEU A 94 6.88 2.42 -3.24
C LEU A 94 7.86 3.59 -3.42
N LEU A 95 7.40 4.84 -3.38
CA LEU A 95 8.32 5.97 -3.33
C LEU A 95 9.20 5.92 -2.07
N ALA A 96 8.65 5.59 -0.92
CA ALA A 96 9.44 5.41 0.30
C ALA A 96 10.51 4.33 0.13
N GLN A 97 10.19 3.21 -0.52
CA GLN A 97 11.15 2.14 -0.86
C GLN A 97 12.26 2.66 -1.78
N ILE A 98 11.92 3.41 -2.84
CA ILE A 98 12.89 4.03 -3.75
C ILE A 98 13.84 4.98 -3.00
N LEU A 99 13.34 5.69 -1.98
CA LEU A 99 14.12 6.56 -1.12
C LEU A 99 14.95 5.81 -0.05
N GLY A 100 14.91 4.47 -0.04
CA GLY A 100 15.63 3.63 0.93
C GLY A 100 14.99 3.60 2.31
N LEU A 101 13.68 3.86 2.40
CA LEU A 101 12.87 3.72 3.59
C LEU A 101 12.05 2.43 3.54
N ASN A 102 11.74 1.88 4.70
CA ASN A 102 10.89 0.71 4.82
C ASN A 102 9.48 1.11 5.28
N THR A 103 8.51 0.28 4.89
CA THR A 103 7.10 0.51 5.20
C THR A 103 6.40 -0.76 5.69
N CYS A 104 5.27 -0.58 6.36
CA CYS A 104 4.32 -1.65 6.63
C CYS A 104 2.90 -1.10 6.67
N TRP A 105 1.99 -1.71 5.93
CA TRP A 105 0.56 -1.44 6.01
C TRP A 105 0.00 -1.89 7.36
N VAL A 106 -0.80 -1.03 8.00
CA VAL A 106 -1.31 -1.24 9.37
C VAL A 106 -2.80 -0.96 9.41
N ALA A 107 -3.58 -2.01 9.60
CA ALA A 107 -5.04 -1.92 9.67
C ALA A 107 -5.54 -1.55 11.08
N MET A 108 -5.21 -2.36 12.08
CA MET A 108 -5.74 -2.23 13.44
C MET A 108 -4.65 -2.19 14.52
N SER A 109 -3.43 -2.59 14.20
CA SER A 109 -2.34 -2.70 15.19
C SER A 109 -1.66 -1.37 15.44
N HIS A 110 -2.42 -0.36 15.86
CA HIS A 110 -1.95 0.98 16.20
C HIS A 110 -2.82 1.63 17.27
N GLY A 111 -2.33 2.67 17.91
CA GLY A 111 -3.08 3.53 18.82
C GLY A 111 -3.83 4.64 18.07
N LYS A 112 -4.17 5.71 18.81
CA LYS A 112 -4.83 6.88 18.22
C LYS A 112 -3.84 7.62 17.30
N SER A 113 -4.20 7.80 16.05
CA SER A 113 -3.44 8.60 15.09
C SER A 113 -3.60 10.10 15.37
N ALA A 114 -2.56 10.88 15.14
CA ALA A 114 -2.59 12.34 15.18
C ALA A 114 -3.09 12.99 13.87
N ALA A 115 -3.50 12.19 12.88
CA ALA A 115 -4.04 12.69 11.62
C ALA A 115 -5.31 13.52 11.83
N LYS A 116 -5.44 14.60 11.09
CA LYS A 116 -6.64 15.45 11.08
C LYS A 116 -7.71 14.79 10.19
N ILE A 117 -8.87 14.55 10.75
CA ILE A 117 -10.01 13.95 10.06
C ILE A 117 -11.13 14.98 10.02
N GLU A 118 -11.42 15.49 8.83
CA GLU A 118 -12.44 16.52 8.63
C GLU A 118 -13.86 15.91 8.68
N ARG A 119 -14.87 16.78 8.78
CA ARG A 119 -16.28 16.36 8.78
C ARG A 119 -16.59 15.56 7.49
N GLY A 120 -17.09 14.35 7.67
CA GLY A 120 -17.42 13.44 6.56
C GLY A 120 -16.26 12.58 6.06
N GLU A 121 -15.07 12.72 6.64
CA GLU A 121 -13.94 11.85 6.36
C GLU A 121 -13.86 10.65 7.30
N LYS A 122 -13.05 9.68 6.94
CA LYS A 122 -12.55 8.61 7.83
C LYS A 122 -11.10 8.27 7.49
N GLN A 123 -10.33 7.85 8.48
CA GLN A 123 -9.08 7.15 8.29
C GLN A 123 -9.39 5.69 7.95
N VAL A 124 -8.82 5.19 6.87
CA VAL A 124 -8.98 3.79 6.44
C VAL A 124 -7.98 2.89 7.16
N CYS A 125 -6.70 3.24 7.07
CA CYS A 125 -5.59 2.54 7.72
C CYS A 125 -4.36 3.45 7.76
N LEU A 126 -3.24 2.93 8.27
CA LEU A 126 -1.95 3.59 8.34
C LEU A 126 -0.91 2.81 7.54
N ILE A 127 0.21 3.49 7.21
CA ILE A 127 1.43 2.86 6.74
C ILE A 127 2.57 3.32 7.66
N ALA A 128 3.16 2.42 8.43
CA ALA A 128 4.36 2.71 9.22
C ALA A 128 5.54 3.01 8.29
N LEU A 129 6.40 3.96 8.65
CA LEU A 129 7.43 4.51 7.79
C LEU A 129 8.72 4.78 8.57
N GLY A 130 9.87 4.44 8.01
CA GLY A 130 11.18 4.74 8.58
C GLY A 130 12.28 3.82 8.10
N TYR A 131 13.41 3.82 8.79
CA TYR A 131 14.51 2.89 8.54
C TYR A 131 14.30 1.59 9.31
N GLY A 132 14.12 0.50 8.61
CA GLY A 132 13.95 -0.82 9.22
C GLY A 132 15.23 -1.36 9.86
N LYS A 133 15.08 -2.11 10.95
CA LYS A 133 16.19 -2.93 11.51
C LYS A 133 16.51 -4.12 10.60
N THR A 134 15.58 -4.51 9.75
CA THR A 134 15.75 -5.52 8.70
C THR A 134 15.05 -5.02 7.44
N GLN A 135 15.26 -5.69 6.32
CA GLN A 135 14.55 -5.39 5.06
C GLN A 135 13.22 -6.16 4.93
N GLY A 136 12.81 -6.86 5.98
CA GLY A 136 11.65 -7.74 5.91
C GLY A 136 11.92 -9.04 5.15
N VAL A 137 10.87 -9.77 4.83
CA VAL A 137 10.94 -11.01 4.07
C VAL A 137 9.80 -11.07 3.05
N ALA A 138 10.04 -11.69 1.91
CA ALA A 138 9.03 -11.93 0.91
C ALA A 138 7.87 -12.77 1.50
N HIS A 139 6.65 -12.41 1.16
CA HIS A 139 5.50 -13.22 1.51
C HIS A 139 5.29 -14.37 0.51
N LYS A 140 4.56 -15.38 0.91
CA LYS A 140 4.15 -16.45 0.01
C LYS A 140 3.03 -15.97 -0.90
N SER A 141 3.22 -16.03 -2.21
CA SER A 141 2.20 -15.70 -3.20
C SER A 141 1.36 -16.92 -3.57
N LYS A 142 0.12 -16.65 -3.96
CA LYS A 142 -0.76 -17.63 -4.62
C LYS A 142 -0.25 -17.96 -6.01
N ALA A 143 -0.79 -19.05 -6.60
CA ALA A 143 -0.56 -19.33 -8.00
C ALA A 143 -1.30 -18.26 -8.86
N MET A 144 -0.73 -17.93 -10.02
CA MET A 144 -1.34 -16.97 -10.96
C MET A 144 -2.77 -17.37 -11.33
N SER A 145 -3.03 -18.66 -11.55
CA SER A 145 -4.35 -19.20 -11.88
C SER A 145 -5.41 -19.01 -10.79
N GLU A 146 -5.00 -18.71 -9.55
CA GLU A 146 -5.93 -18.43 -8.45
C GLU A 146 -6.38 -16.95 -8.40
N VAL A 147 -5.66 -16.07 -9.10
CA VAL A 147 -5.89 -14.61 -9.05
C VAL A 147 -6.05 -13.98 -10.42
N SER A 148 -6.05 -14.77 -11.49
CA SER A 148 -6.27 -14.28 -12.84
C SER A 148 -7.03 -15.26 -13.73
N LYS A 149 -7.77 -14.72 -14.68
CA LYS A 149 -8.45 -15.46 -15.74
C LYS A 149 -8.43 -14.67 -17.03
N THR A 150 -8.51 -15.36 -18.16
CA THR A 150 -8.54 -14.76 -19.50
C THR A 150 -9.37 -15.63 -20.44
N ASP A 151 -10.06 -15.01 -21.37
CA ASP A 151 -10.80 -15.62 -22.47
C ASP A 151 -9.95 -15.81 -23.74
N VAL A 152 -8.72 -15.33 -23.73
CA VAL A 152 -7.74 -15.43 -24.83
C VAL A 152 -6.41 -15.99 -24.33
N ALA A 153 -5.48 -16.27 -25.23
CA ALA A 153 -4.11 -16.61 -24.84
C ALA A 153 -3.53 -15.47 -24.00
N MET A 154 -2.97 -15.79 -22.82
CA MET A 154 -2.46 -14.80 -21.88
C MET A 154 -1.28 -14.02 -22.49
N PRO A 155 -1.41 -12.70 -22.76
CA PRO A 155 -0.31 -11.91 -23.28
C PRO A 155 0.75 -11.65 -22.20
N ASP A 156 2.01 -11.45 -22.61
CA ASP A 156 3.12 -11.20 -21.69
C ASP A 156 2.92 -9.99 -20.79
N TRP A 157 2.33 -8.91 -21.30
CA TRP A 157 2.06 -7.73 -20.48
C TRP A 157 1.04 -8.00 -19.37
N PHE A 158 0.00 -8.81 -19.63
CA PHE A 158 -1.00 -9.18 -18.62
C PHE A 158 -0.35 -10.09 -17.56
N LYS A 159 0.44 -11.07 -18.00
CA LYS A 159 1.23 -11.94 -17.12
C LYS A 159 2.12 -11.12 -16.18
N LYS A 160 2.91 -10.17 -16.70
CA LYS A 160 3.75 -9.26 -15.91
C LYS A 160 2.95 -8.45 -14.90
N GLY A 161 1.78 -7.94 -15.31
CA GLY A 161 0.88 -7.21 -14.41
C GLY A 161 0.39 -8.07 -13.24
N VAL A 162 -0.02 -9.33 -13.51
CA VAL A 162 -0.48 -10.26 -12.47
C VAL A 162 0.68 -10.69 -11.56
N GLU A 163 1.88 -10.93 -12.10
CA GLU A 163 3.09 -11.24 -11.32
C GLU A 163 3.40 -10.11 -10.34
N ALA A 164 3.35 -8.85 -10.78
CA ALA A 164 3.54 -7.70 -9.90
C ALA A 164 2.41 -7.56 -8.86
N ALA A 165 1.15 -7.78 -9.25
CA ALA A 165 0.02 -7.75 -8.33
C ALA A 165 0.13 -8.82 -7.22
N LEU A 166 0.72 -9.97 -7.50
CA LEU A 166 1.00 -11.02 -6.52
C LEU A 166 2.07 -10.61 -5.48
N LEU A 167 2.85 -9.55 -5.74
CA LEU A 167 3.79 -8.97 -4.79
C LEU A 167 3.14 -7.88 -3.92
N ALA A 168 1.90 -7.48 -4.21
CA ALA A 168 1.17 -6.48 -3.43
C ALA A 168 0.95 -6.95 -1.98
N PRO A 169 1.21 -6.09 -0.97
CA PRO A 169 0.86 -6.42 0.39
C PRO A 169 -0.65 -6.49 0.55
N THR A 170 -1.15 -7.52 1.22
CA THR A 170 -2.57 -7.66 1.53
C THR A 170 -2.78 -7.96 3.01
N ALA A 171 -3.94 -7.61 3.55
CA ALA A 171 -4.27 -7.89 4.94
C ALA A 171 -4.14 -9.37 5.22
N ILE A 172 -3.35 -9.74 6.25
CA ILE A 172 -3.02 -11.14 6.61
C ILE A 172 -2.56 -12.03 5.43
N ASN A 173 -2.00 -11.42 4.40
CA ASN A 173 -1.59 -12.08 3.15
C ASN A 173 -2.73 -12.85 2.45
N GLN A 174 -3.96 -12.32 2.48
CA GLN A 174 -5.15 -13.03 1.98
C GLN A 174 -5.26 -13.07 0.46
N GLN A 175 -4.66 -12.11 -0.27
CA GLN A 175 -4.61 -12.04 -1.75
C GLN A 175 -5.98 -12.34 -2.39
N LYS A 176 -7.03 -11.63 -1.93
CA LYS A 176 -8.42 -11.82 -2.35
C LYS A 176 -8.82 -10.85 -3.47
N PHE A 177 -8.10 -10.92 -4.56
CA PHE A 177 -8.38 -10.18 -5.78
C PHE A 177 -8.37 -11.13 -6.99
N MET A 178 -9.04 -10.74 -8.05
CA MET A 178 -9.09 -11.47 -9.32
C MET A 178 -8.91 -10.46 -10.46
N PHE A 179 -7.93 -10.68 -11.31
CA PHE A 179 -7.75 -9.97 -12.56
C PHE A 179 -8.36 -10.78 -13.72
N GLU A 180 -9.15 -10.13 -14.55
CA GLU A 180 -9.79 -10.74 -15.72
C GLU A 180 -9.39 -9.94 -16.96
N LEU A 181 -8.85 -10.62 -17.94
CA LEU A 181 -8.64 -10.06 -19.27
C LEU A 181 -9.77 -10.54 -20.17
N SER A 182 -10.53 -9.59 -20.72
CA SER A 182 -11.60 -9.86 -21.70
C SER A 182 -11.35 -9.01 -22.94
N GLY A 183 -11.00 -9.65 -24.04
CA GLY A 183 -10.45 -8.96 -25.20
C GLY A 183 -9.18 -8.18 -24.84
N ASP A 184 -9.22 -6.85 -24.99
CA ASP A 184 -8.11 -5.94 -24.64
C ASP A 184 -8.33 -5.20 -23.30
N GLU A 185 -9.41 -5.50 -22.58
CA GLU A 185 -9.78 -4.81 -21.34
C GLU A 185 -9.45 -5.64 -20.11
N VAL A 186 -8.87 -4.99 -19.11
CA VAL A 186 -8.56 -5.59 -17.82
C VAL A 186 -9.55 -5.13 -16.77
N PHE A 187 -10.14 -6.09 -16.10
CA PHE A 187 -11.02 -5.87 -14.95
C PHE A 187 -10.33 -6.44 -13.70
N ALA A 188 -10.49 -5.75 -12.57
CA ALA A 188 -10.06 -6.33 -11.30
C ALA A 188 -11.17 -6.20 -10.26
N THR A 189 -11.43 -7.30 -9.57
CA THR A 189 -12.51 -7.40 -8.59
C THR A 189 -12.02 -8.04 -7.29
N VAL A 190 -12.73 -7.75 -6.21
CA VAL A 190 -12.55 -8.49 -4.95
C VAL A 190 -13.11 -9.90 -5.14
N TYR A 191 -12.31 -10.90 -4.77
CA TYR A 191 -12.68 -12.31 -4.82
C TYR A 191 -12.78 -12.90 -3.41
N GLY A 192 -13.99 -13.08 -2.92
CA GLY A 192 -14.27 -13.58 -1.58
C GLY A 192 -14.48 -12.49 -0.53
N PHE A 193 -14.67 -12.91 0.72
CA PHE A 193 -14.96 -12.02 1.86
C PHE A 193 -13.71 -11.83 2.73
N GLY A 194 -13.52 -10.64 3.29
CA GLY A 194 -12.43 -10.34 4.21
C GLY A 194 -12.40 -8.88 4.63
N PHE A 195 -11.60 -8.59 5.63
CA PHE A 195 -11.34 -7.20 6.04
C PHE A 195 -10.33 -6.56 5.08
N TYR A 196 -10.52 -5.29 4.77
CA TYR A 196 -9.62 -4.49 3.91
C TYR A 196 -9.45 -4.99 2.46
N VAL A 197 -10.29 -5.92 1.99
CA VAL A 197 -10.17 -6.51 0.63
C VAL A 197 -10.24 -5.45 -0.49
N LYS A 198 -10.95 -4.34 -0.29
CA LYS A 198 -10.98 -3.23 -1.25
C LYS A 198 -9.67 -2.43 -1.24
N THR A 199 -9.09 -2.23 -0.07
CA THR A 199 -7.76 -1.61 0.05
C THR A 199 -6.71 -2.50 -0.62
N ASP A 200 -6.74 -3.80 -0.34
CA ASP A 200 -5.86 -4.79 -0.99
C ASP A 200 -6.00 -4.78 -2.51
N LEU A 201 -7.24 -4.68 -3.02
CA LEU A 201 -7.51 -4.57 -4.45
C LEU A 201 -6.88 -3.30 -5.05
N GLY A 202 -6.98 -2.16 -4.37
CA GLY A 202 -6.35 -0.91 -4.81
C GLY A 202 -4.84 -1.03 -4.90
N ILE A 203 -4.19 -1.66 -3.92
CA ILE A 203 -2.75 -1.94 -3.93
C ILE A 203 -2.38 -2.81 -5.13
N ALA A 204 -3.11 -3.93 -5.32
CA ALA A 204 -2.86 -4.86 -6.41
C ALA A 204 -3.06 -4.22 -7.80
N LYS A 205 -4.09 -3.36 -7.95
CA LYS A 205 -4.31 -2.58 -9.18
C LYS A 205 -3.12 -1.68 -9.50
N TYR A 206 -2.58 -0.96 -8.52
CA TYR A 206 -1.41 -0.10 -8.74
C TYR A 206 -0.20 -0.88 -9.21
N HIS A 207 0.11 -2.02 -8.57
CA HIS A 207 1.19 -2.91 -9.00
C HIS A 207 0.99 -3.41 -10.42
N PHE A 208 -0.23 -3.88 -10.74
CA PHE A 208 -0.57 -4.36 -12.08
C PHE A 208 -0.35 -3.29 -13.15
N GLU A 209 -0.89 -2.08 -12.93
CA GLU A 209 -0.80 -0.98 -13.90
C GLU A 209 0.64 -0.52 -14.14
N VAL A 210 1.45 -0.44 -13.07
CA VAL A 210 2.86 -0.07 -13.16
C VAL A 210 3.64 -1.09 -14.00
N ALA A 211 3.40 -2.39 -13.79
CA ALA A 211 4.17 -3.44 -14.46
C ALA A 211 3.70 -3.74 -15.89
N SER A 212 2.39 -3.64 -16.13
CA SER A 212 1.81 -3.94 -17.43
C SER A 212 1.77 -2.74 -18.39
N GLY A 213 1.81 -1.52 -17.86
CA GLY A 213 1.56 -0.28 -18.62
C GLY A 213 0.10 -0.15 -19.10
N ARG A 214 -0.85 -0.90 -18.50
CA ARG A 214 -2.26 -0.93 -18.87
C ARG A 214 -3.14 -0.57 -17.68
N SER A 215 -4.14 0.26 -17.91
CA SER A 215 -5.12 0.63 -16.88
C SER A 215 -6.10 -0.51 -16.59
N VAL A 216 -6.54 -0.59 -15.34
CA VAL A 216 -7.52 -1.56 -14.82
C VAL A 216 -8.85 -0.86 -14.57
N LYS A 217 -9.93 -1.47 -15.06
CA LYS A 217 -11.32 -1.01 -14.85
C LYS A 217 -11.91 -1.49 -13.53
#